data_937ecca4354717656c431d8fb03df6bc
#
_entry.id   937ecca4354717656c431d8fb03df6bc
#
_cell.length_a   1.000
_cell.length_b   1.000
_cell.length_c   1.000
_cell.angle_alpha   90.00
_cell.angle_beta   90.00
_cell.angle_gamma   90.00
#
_symmetry.space_group_name_H-M   'P 1'
#
loop_
_entity.id
_entity.type
_entity.pdbx_description
1 polymer ?
#
loop_
_entity_poly.entity_id
_entity_poly.type
_entity_poly.pdbx_seq_one_letter_code
_entity_poly.pdbx_strand_id
1 'polypeptide(L)'
;GNNAYVQVFESTRGLTVGTEVEFQGHMLEVVLGPGLLQRNLDGLENDLDKMEGIFLKRGDYTFPLDEEKLWHFQPIAQPGDKVTAGSWLGEVDENFQPHKIMVPFTMKGEYTVKSITQEGEYTIYKTIAVVEDSNGQSTELNMIQRWPVKMPLTAYKEKPRPSKLLETGVRSIDTLNPIVEGGTGFIPGAFGTGKTVLQHAISKQAEADIVIIAACGERANEVVEIFTEFPELIDPHTGRK
;
A
#
# COMPACT_ATOMS: atom_id res chain seq x y z
N GLY A 1 4.68 1.77 35.29
CA GLY A 1 4.32 3.16 35.58
C GLY A 1 3.07 3.56 34.82
N ASN A 2 2.35 4.56 35.33
CA ASN A 2 1.06 4.98 34.75
C ASN A 2 1.21 6.05 33.65
N ASN A 3 2.38 6.14 33.02
CA ASN A 3 2.66 7.14 31.99
C ASN A 3 2.70 6.50 30.61
N ALA A 4 2.04 7.10 29.64
CA ALA A 4 2.12 6.78 28.24
C ALA A 4 2.89 7.86 27.48
N TYR A 5 3.74 7.47 26.55
CA TYR A 5 4.37 8.38 25.59
C TYR A 5 3.58 8.34 24.30
N VAL A 6 3.11 9.49 23.86
CA VAL A 6 2.26 9.64 22.66
C VAL A 6 3.00 10.47 21.63
N GLN A 7 3.13 9.94 20.42
CA GLN A 7 3.61 10.69 19.27
C GLN A 7 2.42 11.42 18.65
N VAL A 8 2.51 12.76 18.56
CA VAL A 8 1.49 13.60 17.93
C VAL A 8 1.98 13.97 16.53
N PHE A 9 1.19 13.68 15.51
CA PHE A 9 1.52 13.97 14.10
C PHE A 9 1.19 15.40 13.68
N GLU A 10 0.44 16.11 14.50
CA GLU A 10 0.10 17.52 14.29
C GLU A 10 0.78 18.43 15.32
N SER A 11 0.58 19.75 15.18
CA SER A 11 1.12 20.71 16.14
C SER A 11 0.55 20.50 17.54
N THR A 12 1.42 20.41 18.53
CA THR A 12 1.05 20.32 19.94
C THR A 12 0.75 21.67 20.59
N ARG A 13 0.80 22.78 19.82
CA ARG A 13 0.49 24.11 20.34
C ARG A 13 -0.96 24.19 20.83
N GLY A 14 -1.15 24.62 22.07
CA GLY A 14 -2.46 24.73 22.70
C GLY A 14 -2.90 23.50 23.49
N LEU A 15 -2.13 22.40 23.48
CA LEU A 15 -2.37 21.28 24.38
C LEU A 15 -1.98 21.67 25.81
N THR A 16 -2.87 21.44 26.77
CA THR A 16 -2.69 21.75 28.18
C THR A 16 -2.95 20.53 29.04
N VAL A 17 -2.58 20.58 30.30
CA VAL A 17 -2.98 19.57 31.29
C VAL A 17 -4.51 19.57 31.40
N GLY A 18 -5.11 18.38 31.26
CA GLY A 18 -6.58 18.22 31.27
C GLY A 18 -7.22 18.19 29.87
N THR A 19 -6.41 18.27 28.79
CA THR A 19 -6.93 18.03 27.44
C THR A 19 -7.48 16.59 27.36
N GLU A 20 -8.69 16.45 26.82
CA GLU A 20 -9.33 15.15 26.63
C GLU A 20 -8.60 14.30 25.62
N VAL A 21 -8.51 13.00 25.87
CA VAL A 21 -7.87 12.01 25.01
C VAL A 21 -8.83 10.85 24.80
N GLU A 22 -9.13 10.53 23.55
CA GLU A 22 -9.93 9.40 23.15
C GLU A 22 -9.03 8.26 22.67
N PHE A 23 -9.20 7.09 23.29
CA PHE A 23 -8.47 5.87 22.90
C PHE A 23 -9.28 5.10 21.87
N GLN A 24 -8.74 4.95 20.66
CA GLN A 24 -9.39 4.21 19.58
C GLN A 24 -9.34 2.68 19.74
N GLY A 25 -8.53 2.17 20.67
CA GLY A 25 -8.40 0.73 20.93
C GLY A 25 -7.47 -0.02 19.97
N HIS A 26 -6.92 0.66 18.99
CA HIS A 26 -5.95 0.08 18.03
C HIS A 26 -4.76 1.04 17.79
N MET A 27 -3.69 0.51 17.22
CA MET A 27 -2.54 1.32 16.78
C MET A 27 -2.90 2.07 15.50
N LEU A 28 -2.03 3.01 15.09
CA LEU A 28 -2.14 3.62 13.79
C LEU A 28 -2.14 2.54 12.71
N GLU A 29 -3.17 2.55 11.87
CA GLU A 29 -3.41 1.59 10.79
C GLU A 29 -3.48 2.32 9.46
N VAL A 30 -3.18 1.57 8.39
CA VAL A 30 -3.49 1.93 7.01
C VAL A 30 -4.60 1.04 6.47
N VAL A 31 -5.34 1.56 5.50
CA VAL A 31 -6.41 0.84 4.81
C VAL A 31 -5.88 0.35 3.47
N LEU A 32 -5.74 -0.96 3.33
CA LEU A 32 -5.23 -1.59 2.12
C LEU A 32 -6.39 -2.22 1.34
N GLY A 33 -6.45 -1.92 0.04
CA GLY A 33 -7.49 -2.43 -0.84
C GLY A 33 -7.34 -1.90 -2.26
N PRO A 34 -8.19 -2.32 -3.19
CA PRO A 34 -8.15 -1.84 -4.57
C PRO A 34 -8.51 -0.35 -4.64
N GLY A 35 -7.75 0.40 -5.44
CA GLY A 35 -7.92 1.85 -5.61
C GLY A 35 -6.82 2.70 -5.02
N LEU A 36 -5.73 2.09 -4.47
CA LEU A 36 -4.56 2.82 -3.99
C LEU A 36 -3.58 3.19 -5.10
N LEU A 37 -3.59 2.50 -6.23
CA LEU A 37 -2.72 2.84 -7.36
C LEU A 37 -3.09 4.21 -7.93
N GLN A 38 -2.08 4.96 -8.38
CA GLN A 38 -2.20 6.31 -8.93
C GLN A 38 -2.78 7.33 -7.93
N ARG A 39 -2.58 7.13 -6.61
CA ARG A 39 -2.98 8.06 -5.57
C ARG A 39 -1.78 8.83 -5.01
N ASN A 40 -2.06 10.07 -4.64
CA ASN A 40 -1.14 10.93 -3.93
C ASN A 40 -1.58 10.98 -2.46
N LEU A 41 -0.85 10.29 -1.60
CA LEU A 41 -1.21 10.16 -0.18
C LEU A 41 -0.21 10.88 0.71
N ASP A 42 -0.67 11.42 1.83
CA ASP A 42 0.21 11.91 2.88
C ASP A 42 0.70 10.76 3.80
N GLY A 43 1.50 11.11 4.82
CA GLY A 43 2.02 10.12 5.77
C GLY A 43 0.99 9.49 6.71
N LEU A 44 -0.25 9.93 6.67
CA LEU A 44 -1.40 9.38 7.41
C LEU A 44 -2.44 8.73 6.48
N GLU A 45 -2.07 8.52 5.21
CA GLU A 45 -2.91 7.94 4.18
C GLU A 45 -4.09 8.83 3.74
N ASN A 46 -4.01 10.14 3.96
CA ASN A 46 -5.00 11.06 3.42
C ASN A 46 -4.78 11.23 1.92
N ASP A 47 -5.85 11.13 1.14
CA ASP A 47 -5.85 11.40 -0.30
C ASP A 47 -5.72 12.91 -0.54
N LEU A 48 -4.55 13.36 -0.97
CA LEU A 48 -4.22 14.77 -1.18
C LEU A 48 -5.07 15.40 -2.29
N ASP A 49 -5.52 14.62 -3.26
CA ASP A 49 -6.34 15.10 -4.36
C ASP A 49 -7.77 15.46 -3.91
N LYS A 50 -8.21 14.92 -2.77
CA LYS A 50 -9.50 15.22 -2.13
C LYS A 50 -9.44 16.36 -1.11
N MET A 51 -8.24 16.80 -0.74
CA MET A 51 -8.06 17.84 0.27
C MET A 51 -8.14 19.24 -0.35
N GLU A 52 -8.85 20.14 0.32
CA GLU A 52 -8.97 21.53 -0.12
C GLU A 52 -7.85 22.42 0.44
N GLY A 53 -7.27 23.24 -0.43
CA GLY A 53 -6.32 24.28 -0.05
C GLY A 53 -4.86 23.91 -0.30
N ILE A 54 -3.96 24.86 -0.02
CA ILE A 54 -2.51 24.73 -0.25
C ILE A 54 -1.81 24.05 0.93
N PHE A 55 -2.41 24.10 2.12
CA PHE A 55 -1.87 23.55 3.36
C PHE A 55 -2.87 22.58 3.98
N LEU A 56 -2.36 21.49 4.52
CA LEU A 56 -3.16 20.53 5.30
C LEU A 56 -3.74 21.23 6.53
N LYS A 57 -5.05 21.17 6.70
CA LYS A 57 -5.74 21.69 7.86
C LYS A 57 -5.68 20.66 8.99
N ARG A 58 -5.60 21.15 10.24
CA ARG A 58 -5.61 20.28 11.41
C ARG A 58 -6.96 19.56 11.53
N GLY A 59 -6.92 18.23 11.74
CA GLY A 59 -8.13 17.42 11.89
C GLY A 59 -8.88 17.13 10.59
N ASP A 60 -8.28 17.45 9.44
CA ASP A 60 -8.85 17.15 8.13
C ASP A 60 -8.32 15.80 7.66
N TYR A 61 -9.21 14.80 7.57
CA TYR A 61 -8.87 13.44 7.17
C TYR A 61 -9.74 13.02 6.00
N THR A 62 -9.12 12.35 5.04
CA THR A 62 -9.81 11.78 3.88
C THR A 62 -9.64 10.27 3.86
N PHE A 63 -10.66 9.56 3.40
CA PHE A 63 -10.53 8.12 3.19
C PHE A 63 -9.79 7.85 1.88
N PRO A 64 -8.76 6.97 1.88
CA PRO A 64 -7.86 6.81 0.73
C PRO A 64 -8.51 6.12 -0.47
N LEU A 65 -9.53 5.29 -0.24
CA LEU A 65 -10.20 4.53 -1.28
C LEU A 65 -11.49 5.20 -1.75
N ASP A 66 -11.98 4.79 -2.90
CA ASP A 66 -13.31 5.16 -3.40
C ASP A 66 -14.32 4.10 -2.94
N GLU A 67 -15.22 4.51 -2.03
CA GLU A 67 -16.19 3.62 -1.39
C GLU A 67 -17.35 3.23 -2.31
N GLU A 68 -17.62 4.03 -3.34
CA GLU A 68 -18.73 3.82 -4.29
C GLU A 68 -18.28 3.11 -5.57
N LYS A 69 -16.99 3.07 -5.84
CA LYS A 69 -16.45 2.42 -7.03
C LYS A 69 -16.80 0.93 -7.05
N LEU A 70 -17.33 0.50 -8.17
CA LEU A 70 -17.56 -0.92 -8.44
C LEU A 70 -16.31 -1.56 -9.04
N TRP A 71 -15.97 -2.72 -8.51
CA TRP A 71 -14.85 -3.53 -8.93
C TRP A 71 -15.38 -4.86 -9.46
N HIS A 72 -14.88 -5.27 -10.61
CA HIS A 72 -15.18 -6.58 -11.20
C HIS A 72 -14.41 -7.66 -10.45
N PHE A 73 -15.07 -8.29 -9.48
CA PHE A 73 -14.48 -9.35 -8.67
C PHE A 73 -14.56 -10.70 -9.37
N GLN A 74 -13.42 -11.38 -9.46
CA GLN A 74 -13.31 -12.74 -9.95
C GLN A 74 -12.84 -13.66 -8.82
N PRO A 75 -13.65 -14.65 -8.39
CA PRO A 75 -13.27 -15.56 -7.31
C PRO A 75 -12.16 -16.51 -7.77
N ILE A 76 -11.18 -16.77 -6.88
CA ILE A 76 -10.11 -17.75 -7.06
C ILE A 76 -10.33 -18.92 -6.11
N ALA A 77 -10.62 -18.65 -4.85
CA ALA A 77 -10.90 -19.67 -3.84
C ALA A 77 -12.29 -20.29 -4.05
N GLN A 78 -12.47 -21.50 -3.51
CA GLN A 78 -13.72 -22.23 -3.56
C GLN A 78 -14.20 -22.61 -2.14
N PRO A 79 -15.52 -22.80 -1.94
CA PRO A 79 -16.02 -23.33 -0.67
C PRO A 79 -15.35 -24.67 -0.34
N GLY A 80 -14.85 -24.78 0.91
CA GLY A 80 -14.10 -25.95 1.38
C GLY A 80 -12.57 -25.76 1.37
N ASP A 81 -12.05 -24.75 0.67
CA ASP A 81 -10.60 -24.49 0.65
C ASP A 81 -10.09 -24.09 2.02
N LYS A 82 -8.86 -24.55 2.33
CA LYS A 82 -8.09 -24.13 3.50
C LYS A 82 -7.28 -22.91 3.19
N VAL A 83 -7.46 -21.86 3.96
CA VAL A 83 -6.83 -20.56 3.75
C VAL A 83 -6.16 -20.06 5.02
N THR A 84 -5.10 -19.29 4.86
CA THR A 84 -4.36 -18.60 5.92
C THR A 84 -4.14 -17.14 5.52
N ALA A 85 -3.61 -16.33 6.43
CA ALA A 85 -3.25 -14.95 6.13
C ALA A 85 -2.49 -14.82 4.80
N GLY A 86 -2.94 -13.94 3.90
CA GLY A 86 -2.36 -13.74 2.58
C GLY A 86 -2.81 -14.74 1.51
N SER A 87 -3.62 -15.77 1.83
CA SER A 87 -4.22 -16.64 0.82
C SER A 87 -5.19 -15.84 -0.08
N TRP A 88 -5.14 -16.11 -1.38
CA TRP A 88 -5.96 -15.40 -2.35
C TRP A 88 -7.40 -15.89 -2.33
N LEU A 89 -8.32 -14.97 -2.18
CA LEU A 89 -9.76 -15.23 -2.25
C LEU A 89 -10.29 -14.99 -3.66
N GLY A 90 -9.79 -13.96 -4.32
CA GLY A 90 -10.17 -13.56 -5.66
C GLY A 90 -9.26 -12.45 -6.16
N GLU A 91 -9.66 -11.83 -7.27
CA GLU A 91 -8.94 -10.71 -7.84
C GLU A 91 -9.89 -9.68 -8.45
N VAL A 92 -9.40 -8.47 -8.59
CA VAL A 92 -10.01 -7.40 -9.37
C VAL A 92 -8.95 -6.78 -10.29
N ASP A 93 -9.36 -6.22 -11.42
CA ASP A 93 -8.46 -5.46 -12.29
C ASP A 93 -8.29 -4.04 -11.74
N GLU A 94 -7.06 -3.67 -11.41
CA GLU A 94 -6.71 -2.32 -11.02
C GLU A 94 -5.66 -1.78 -12.01
N ASN A 95 -6.12 -1.02 -13.00
CA ASN A 95 -5.26 -0.43 -14.03
C ASN A 95 -4.41 -1.47 -14.78
N PHE A 96 -5.03 -2.54 -15.24
CA PHE A 96 -4.41 -3.68 -15.92
C PHE A 96 -3.47 -4.52 -15.03
N GLN A 97 -3.47 -4.29 -13.72
CA GLN A 97 -2.79 -5.12 -12.74
C GLN A 97 -3.80 -5.97 -11.98
N PRO A 98 -3.62 -7.31 -11.89
CA PRO A 98 -4.50 -8.16 -11.13
C PRO A 98 -4.28 -7.94 -9.62
N HIS A 99 -5.14 -7.12 -9.01
CA HIS A 99 -5.10 -6.89 -7.57
C HIS A 99 -5.71 -8.09 -6.84
N LYS A 100 -4.90 -8.82 -6.09
CA LYS A 100 -5.33 -9.99 -5.34
C LYS A 100 -6.03 -9.61 -4.05
N ILE A 101 -7.28 -10.01 -3.91
CA ILE A 101 -8.03 -9.89 -2.67
C ILE A 101 -7.69 -11.08 -1.79
N MET A 102 -7.18 -10.81 -0.60
CA MET A 102 -6.55 -11.80 0.26
C MET A 102 -7.24 -11.91 1.62
N VAL A 103 -7.03 -13.05 2.27
CA VAL A 103 -7.31 -13.17 3.71
C VAL A 103 -6.43 -12.16 4.46
N PRO A 104 -7.01 -11.30 5.32
CA PRO A 104 -6.26 -10.26 6.01
C PRO A 104 -5.04 -10.77 6.77
N PHE A 105 -3.92 -10.04 6.69
CA PHE A 105 -2.66 -10.42 7.34
C PHE A 105 -2.74 -10.44 8.86
N THR A 106 -3.74 -9.79 9.45
CA THR A 106 -4.01 -9.80 10.90
C THR A 106 -4.63 -11.11 11.39
N MET A 107 -5.22 -11.89 10.49
CA MET A 107 -5.83 -13.17 10.83
C MET A 107 -4.77 -14.24 11.07
N LYS A 108 -4.91 -15.00 12.16
CA LYS A 108 -3.94 -16.02 12.57
C LYS A 108 -4.56 -17.41 12.48
N GLY A 109 -3.75 -18.38 12.04
CA GLY A 109 -4.17 -19.78 11.95
C GLY A 109 -4.78 -20.11 10.59
N GLU A 110 -5.42 -21.28 10.51
CA GLU A 110 -6.06 -21.82 9.33
C GLU A 110 -7.57 -21.63 9.41
N TYR A 111 -8.18 -21.27 8.30
CA TYR A 111 -9.61 -21.09 8.13
C TYR A 111 -10.10 -21.96 6.97
N THR A 112 -11.40 -22.27 6.96
CA THR A 112 -12.07 -22.93 5.84
C THR A 112 -13.00 -21.93 5.18
N VAL A 113 -12.94 -21.81 3.86
CA VAL A 113 -13.89 -20.99 3.09
C VAL A 113 -15.27 -21.64 3.15
N LYS A 114 -16.23 -20.96 3.79
CA LYS A 114 -17.64 -21.40 3.83
C LYS A 114 -18.40 -21.03 2.57
N SER A 115 -18.22 -19.81 2.14
CA SER A 115 -18.83 -19.27 0.93
C SER A 115 -17.96 -18.19 0.33
N ILE A 116 -18.07 -18.04 -0.98
CA ILE A 116 -17.45 -16.96 -1.74
C ILE A 116 -18.48 -16.41 -2.72
N THR A 117 -18.46 -15.10 -2.92
CA THR A 117 -19.35 -14.41 -3.84
C THR A 117 -18.99 -14.78 -5.28
N GLN A 118 -19.98 -14.90 -6.13
CA GLN A 118 -19.80 -15.16 -7.56
C GLN A 118 -19.14 -13.95 -8.24
N GLU A 119 -18.60 -14.19 -9.43
CA GLU A 119 -18.07 -13.14 -10.29
C GLU A 119 -19.12 -12.03 -10.51
N GLY A 120 -18.72 -10.78 -10.38
CA GLY A 120 -19.61 -9.64 -10.54
C GLY A 120 -19.02 -8.31 -10.05
N GLU A 121 -19.83 -7.26 -10.17
CA GLU A 121 -19.47 -5.90 -9.80
C GLU A 121 -19.85 -5.61 -8.35
N TYR A 122 -18.86 -5.24 -7.53
CA TYR A 122 -19.06 -5.01 -6.09
C TYR A 122 -18.24 -3.83 -5.58
N THR A 123 -18.77 -3.16 -4.56
CA THR A 123 -18.00 -2.16 -3.81
C THR A 123 -17.02 -2.84 -2.87
N ILE A 124 -16.03 -2.08 -2.40
CA ILE A 124 -14.99 -2.57 -1.47
C ILE A 124 -15.53 -3.14 -0.15
N TYR A 125 -16.71 -2.70 0.28
CA TYR A 125 -17.35 -3.15 1.53
C TYR A 125 -18.21 -4.39 1.39
N LYS A 126 -18.50 -4.82 0.15
CA LYS A 126 -19.28 -6.04 -0.05
C LYS A 126 -18.57 -7.24 0.56
N THR A 127 -19.27 -8.00 1.38
CA THR A 127 -18.79 -9.32 1.84
C THR A 127 -18.57 -10.21 0.62
N ILE A 128 -17.30 -10.55 0.35
CA ILE A 128 -16.90 -11.38 -0.79
C ILE A 128 -16.67 -12.83 -0.39
N ALA A 129 -16.30 -13.09 0.86
CA ALA A 129 -16.11 -14.44 1.38
C ALA A 129 -16.53 -14.52 2.84
N VAL A 130 -16.96 -15.70 3.26
CA VAL A 130 -17.12 -16.06 4.67
C VAL A 130 -16.19 -17.22 4.96
N VAL A 131 -15.33 -17.06 5.96
CA VAL A 131 -14.38 -18.09 6.40
C VAL A 131 -14.69 -18.53 7.82
N GLU A 132 -14.39 -19.77 8.16
CA GLU A 132 -14.64 -20.35 9.47
C GLU A 132 -13.34 -20.88 10.08
N ASP A 133 -13.10 -20.56 11.34
CA ASP A 133 -11.98 -21.08 12.10
C ASP A 133 -12.23 -22.53 12.60
N SER A 134 -11.24 -23.11 13.29
CA SER A 134 -11.33 -24.46 13.88
C SER A 134 -12.37 -24.60 14.99
N ASN A 135 -12.86 -23.49 15.55
CA ASN A 135 -13.88 -23.45 16.61
C ASN A 135 -15.30 -23.28 16.06
N GLY A 136 -15.44 -23.17 14.73
CA GLY A 136 -16.72 -22.93 14.07
C GLY A 136 -17.15 -21.46 14.07
N GLN A 137 -16.26 -20.54 14.42
CA GLN A 137 -16.54 -19.11 14.35
C GLN A 137 -16.37 -18.62 12.90
N SER A 138 -17.42 -18.00 12.36
CA SER A 138 -17.42 -17.45 11.01
C SER A 138 -17.01 -15.99 11.03
N THR A 139 -16.19 -15.59 10.04
CA THR A 139 -15.73 -14.22 9.80
C THR A 139 -16.06 -13.84 8.37
N GLU A 140 -16.71 -12.68 8.20
CA GLU A 140 -16.98 -12.09 6.89
C GLU A 140 -15.78 -11.26 6.42
N LEU A 141 -15.40 -11.44 5.16
CA LEU A 141 -14.28 -10.75 4.52
C LEU A 141 -14.79 -9.94 3.33
N ASN A 142 -14.25 -8.74 3.20
CA ASN A 142 -14.48 -7.84 2.08
C ASN A 142 -13.17 -7.58 1.31
N MET A 143 -13.13 -6.57 0.43
CA MET A 143 -11.96 -6.30 -0.40
C MET A 143 -10.89 -5.46 0.29
N ILE A 144 -11.12 -4.98 1.51
CA ILE A 144 -10.17 -4.14 2.25
C ILE A 144 -9.65 -4.85 3.50
N GLN A 145 -8.48 -4.46 3.93
CA GLN A 145 -7.93 -4.85 5.22
C GLN A 145 -7.27 -3.65 5.91
N ARG A 146 -7.30 -3.63 7.24
CA ARG A 146 -6.60 -2.65 8.06
C ARG A 146 -5.31 -3.27 8.58
N TRP A 147 -4.21 -2.55 8.39
CA TRP A 147 -2.90 -3.03 8.78
C TRP A 147 -2.21 -2.05 9.73
N PRO A 148 -1.81 -2.47 10.95
CA PRO A 148 -1.04 -1.63 11.86
C PRO A 148 0.34 -1.31 11.29
N VAL A 149 0.64 -0.04 11.05
CA VAL A 149 1.84 0.40 10.32
C VAL A 149 3.17 0.00 10.99
N LYS A 150 3.18 -0.25 12.30
CA LYS A 150 4.38 -0.67 13.04
C LYS A 150 4.55 -2.19 13.14
N MET A 151 3.60 -2.97 12.62
CA MET A 151 3.72 -4.43 12.62
C MET A 151 4.40 -4.91 11.33
N PRO A 152 5.50 -5.67 11.42
CA PRO A 152 6.11 -6.24 10.24
C PRO A 152 5.21 -7.31 9.63
N LEU A 153 5.17 -7.38 8.30
CA LEU A 153 4.51 -8.46 7.59
C LEU A 153 5.28 -9.78 7.80
N THR A 154 4.58 -10.81 8.28
CA THR A 154 5.15 -12.14 8.55
C THR A 154 4.40 -13.27 7.85
N ALA A 155 3.47 -12.94 6.96
CA ALA A 155 2.62 -13.90 6.26
C ALA A 155 3.32 -14.65 5.10
N TYR A 156 4.63 -14.52 4.94
CA TYR A 156 5.41 -15.23 3.93
C TYR A 156 6.05 -16.48 4.52
N LYS A 157 6.14 -17.55 3.72
CA LYS A 157 6.76 -18.82 4.14
C LYS A 157 8.27 -18.71 4.27
N GLU A 158 8.91 -18.07 3.31
CA GLU A 158 10.36 -17.87 3.26
C GLU A 158 10.72 -16.59 2.50
N LYS A 159 11.92 -16.10 2.70
CA LYS A 159 12.54 -15.05 1.89
C LYS A 159 13.61 -15.71 1.01
N PRO A 160 13.33 -15.98 -0.26
CA PRO A 160 14.32 -16.55 -1.16
C PRO A 160 15.51 -15.59 -1.32
N ARG A 161 16.69 -16.15 -1.59
CA ARG A 161 17.85 -15.33 -1.94
C ARG A 161 17.60 -14.67 -3.30
N PRO A 162 17.89 -13.39 -3.46
CA PRO A 162 17.79 -12.73 -4.76
C PRO A 162 18.66 -13.45 -5.79
N SER A 163 18.11 -13.75 -6.95
CA SER A 163 18.82 -14.48 -8.02
C SER A 163 18.66 -13.83 -9.40
N LYS A 164 17.72 -12.88 -9.53
CA LYS A 164 17.43 -12.16 -10.77
C LYS A 164 17.90 -10.71 -10.64
N LEU A 165 18.54 -10.17 -11.69
CA LEU A 165 18.91 -8.77 -11.77
C LEU A 165 17.67 -7.93 -12.07
N LEU A 166 17.58 -6.76 -11.44
CA LEU A 166 16.63 -5.73 -11.81
C LEU A 166 17.28 -4.88 -12.91
N GLU A 167 16.70 -4.89 -14.08
CA GLU A 167 17.14 -4.00 -15.16
C GLU A 167 16.65 -2.58 -14.88
N THR A 168 17.60 -1.69 -14.57
CA THR A 168 17.29 -0.29 -14.22
C THR A 168 17.23 0.63 -15.43
N GLY A 169 17.70 0.16 -16.60
CA GLY A 169 17.87 0.96 -17.79
C GLY A 169 19.07 1.93 -17.73
N VAL A 170 19.79 1.95 -16.61
CA VAL A 170 20.99 2.78 -16.44
C VAL A 170 22.22 1.90 -16.60
N ARG A 171 22.90 2.01 -17.76
CA ARG A 171 24.01 1.13 -18.14
C ARG A 171 25.09 0.98 -17.08
N SER A 172 25.50 2.08 -16.43
CA SER A 172 26.52 2.04 -15.39
C SER A 172 26.09 1.29 -14.13
N ILE A 173 24.81 1.28 -13.80
CA ILE A 173 24.25 0.51 -12.72
C ILE A 173 24.21 -0.96 -13.11
N ASP A 174 23.54 -1.27 -14.22
CA ASP A 174 23.28 -2.64 -14.65
C ASP A 174 24.57 -3.45 -14.91
N THR A 175 25.67 -2.77 -15.28
CA THR A 175 26.93 -3.45 -15.59
C THR A 175 27.96 -3.42 -14.46
N LEU A 176 28.02 -2.34 -13.65
CA LEU A 176 29.10 -2.14 -12.66
C LEU A 176 28.61 -2.28 -11.21
N ASN A 177 27.35 -1.94 -10.93
CA ASN A 177 26.76 -2.00 -9.60
C ASN A 177 25.33 -2.54 -9.67
N PRO A 178 25.12 -3.76 -10.20
CA PRO A 178 23.79 -4.28 -10.48
C PRO A 178 22.95 -4.37 -9.21
N ILE A 179 21.66 -4.03 -9.36
CA ILE A 179 20.63 -4.23 -8.34
C ILE A 179 19.93 -5.54 -8.65
N VAL A 180 19.54 -6.27 -7.62
CA VAL A 180 18.79 -7.52 -7.76
C VAL A 180 17.34 -7.32 -7.33
N GLU A 181 16.41 -8.06 -7.94
CA GLU A 181 15.01 -8.09 -7.51
C GLU A 181 14.92 -8.46 -6.02
N GLY A 182 14.16 -7.69 -5.23
CA GLY A 182 14.10 -7.84 -3.77
C GLY A 182 15.33 -7.32 -3.03
N GLY A 183 16.28 -6.72 -3.74
CA GLY A 183 17.46 -6.08 -3.15
C GLY A 183 17.21 -4.66 -2.66
N THR A 184 18.25 -4.06 -2.10
CA THR A 184 18.26 -2.65 -1.65
C THR A 184 19.42 -1.92 -2.30
N GLY A 185 19.14 -0.80 -2.93
CA GLY A 185 20.15 0.13 -3.46
C GLY A 185 20.28 1.37 -2.56
N PHE A 186 21.46 1.96 -2.52
CA PHE A 186 21.74 3.21 -1.83
C PHE A 186 22.43 4.19 -2.77
N ILE A 187 21.89 5.41 -2.87
CA ILE A 187 22.43 6.48 -3.73
C ILE A 187 22.99 7.59 -2.83
N PRO A 188 24.25 7.48 -2.40
CA PRO A 188 24.89 8.51 -1.58
C PRO A 188 25.34 9.70 -2.44
N GLY A 189 25.39 10.86 -1.83
CA GLY A 189 25.96 12.04 -2.48
C GLY A 189 25.61 13.34 -1.77
N ALA A 190 26.46 14.35 -1.97
CA ALA A 190 26.22 15.70 -1.48
C ALA A 190 25.07 16.36 -2.26
N PHE A 191 24.70 17.55 -1.81
CA PHE A 191 23.73 18.38 -2.52
C PHE A 191 24.16 18.67 -3.98
N GLY A 192 23.23 18.58 -4.92
CA GLY A 192 23.49 18.88 -6.32
C GLY A 192 24.25 17.80 -7.10
N THR A 193 24.44 16.61 -6.55
CA THR A 193 25.17 15.51 -7.24
C THR A 193 24.28 14.64 -8.13
N GLY A 194 23.01 15.01 -8.34
CA GLY A 194 22.10 14.31 -9.24
C GLY A 194 21.41 13.07 -8.63
N LYS A 195 21.36 12.91 -7.29
CA LYS A 195 20.70 11.78 -6.64
C LYS A 195 19.25 11.60 -7.07
N THR A 196 18.46 12.66 -6.97
CA THR A 196 17.05 12.66 -7.35
C THR A 196 16.87 12.38 -8.83
N VAL A 197 17.70 12.97 -9.69
CA VAL A 197 17.68 12.70 -11.14
C VAL A 197 17.93 11.23 -11.44
N LEU A 198 18.91 10.61 -10.76
CA LEU A 198 19.20 9.19 -10.93
C LEU A 198 18.05 8.32 -10.40
N GLN A 199 17.46 8.67 -9.25
CA GLN A 199 16.31 7.97 -8.67
C GLN A 199 15.11 8.04 -9.63
N HIS A 200 14.80 9.20 -10.17
CA HIS A 200 13.73 9.36 -11.16
C HIS A 200 14.01 8.58 -12.44
N ALA A 201 15.24 8.58 -12.93
CA ALA A 201 15.62 7.80 -14.12
C ALA A 201 15.40 6.29 -13.92
N ILE A 202 15.82 5.76 -12.77
CA ILE A 202 15.57 4.36 -12.41
C ILE A 202 14.07 4.08 -12.33
N SER A 203 13.30 4.91 -11.62
CA SER A 203 11.86 4.74 -11.46
C SER A 203 11.08 4.78 -12.78
N LYS A 204 11.58 5.53 -13.76
CA LYS A 204 10.98 5.65 -15.11
C LYS A 204 11.33 4.50 -16.05
N GLN A 205 12.44 3.81 -15.84
CA GLN A 205 13.02 2.88 -16.81
C GLN A 205 13.18 1.46 -16.29
N ALA A 206 13.12 1.25 -14.97
CA ALA A 206 13.27 -0.10 -14.39
C ALA A 206 12.13 -1.02 -14.82
N GLU A 207 12.45 -2.30 -15.04
CA GLU A 207 11.46 -3.33 -15.32
C GLU A 207 10.69 -3.64 -14.03
N ALA A 208 9.61 -2.90 -13.79
CA ALA A 208 8.76 -3.04 -12.62
C ALA A 208 7.30 -2.78 -12.97
N ASP A 209 6.40 -3.61 -12.44
CA ASP A 209 4.95 -3.48 -12.66
C ASP A 209 4.35 -2.28 -11.91
N ILE A 210 4.90 -1.98 -10.73
CA ILE A 210 4.42 -0.91 -9.85
C ILE A 210 5.62 -0.14 -9.28
N VAL A 211 5.54 1.18 -9.33
CA VAL A 211 6.52 2.08 -8.72
C VAL A 211 5.87 2.82 -7.55
N ILE A 212 6.45 2.67 -6.36
CA ILE A 212 6.01 3.37 -5.15
C ILE A 212 7.09 4.37 -4.72
N ILE A 213 6.72 5.64 -4.62
CA ILE A 213 7.62 6.70 -4.18
C ILE A 213 7.19 7.21 -2.82
N ALA A 214 8.06 7.09 -1.84
CA ALA A 214 7.87 7.67 -0.51
C ALA A 214 8.79 8.88 -0.34
N ALA A 215 8.24 10.07 -0.48
CA ALA A 215 8.97 11.33 -0.30
C ALA A 215 9.03 11.69 1.19
N CYS A 216 10.21 11.51 1.80
CA CYS A 216 10.44 11.78 3.22
C CYS A 216 11.40 12.95 3.39
N GLY A 217 10.87 14.16 3.59
CA GLY A 217 11.66 15.39 3.75
C GLY A 217 12.25 15.92 2.44
N GLU A 218 11.67 15.51 1.31
CA GLU A 218 12.05 16.03 -0.02
C GLU A 218 11.66 17.49 -0.19
N ARG A 219 12.25 18.15 -1.17
CA ARG A 219 11.92 19.52 -1.50
C ARG A 219 10.61 19.61 -2.24
N ALA A 220 9.85 20.67 -1.97
CA ALA A 220 8.55 20.87 -2.60
C ALA A 220 8.61 20.86 -4.14
N ASN A 221 9.66 21.41 -4.76
CA ASN A 221 9.84 21.38 -6.21
C ASN A 221 10.09 19.97 -6.75
N GLU A 222 10.84 19.14 -6.03
CA GLU A 222 11.08 17.74 -6.42
C GLU A 222 9.80 16.91 -6.30
N VAL A 223 8.98 17.15 -5.26
CA VAL A 223 7.67 16.52 -5.07
C VAL A 223 6.69 16.94 -6.17
N VAL A 224 6.65 18.23 -6.53
CA VAL A 224 5.81 18.73 -7.64
C VAL A 224 6.22 18.08 -8.98
N GLU A 225 7.52 17.90 -9.22
CA GLU A 225 8.01 17.23 -10.44
C GLU A 225 7.47 15.77 -10.50
N ILE A 226 7.49 15.04 -9.37
CA ILE A 226 6.91 13.70 -9.29
C ILE A 226 5.41 13.74 -9.63
N PHE A 227 4.65 14.63 -9.02
CA PHE A 227 3.20 14.73 -9.23
C PHE A 227 2.82 15.12 -10.66
N THR A 228 3.67 15.84 -11.38
CA THR A 228 3.40 16.27 -12.75
C THR A 228 3.91 15.28 -13.80
N GLU A 229 5.07 14.66 -13.59
CA GLU A 229 5.70 13.81 -14.58
C GLU A 229 5.29 12.34 -14.50
N PHE A 230 5.13 11.79 -13.28
CA PHE A 230 4.86 10.36 -13.11
C PHE A 230 3.48 9.91 -13.63
N PRO A 231 2.39 10.70 -13.52
CA PRO A 231 1.11 10.33 -14.11
C PRO A 231 1.14 10.28 -15.66
N GLU A 232 2.13 10.93 -16.28
CA GLU A 232 2.31 10.97 -17.73
C GLU A 232 3.31 9.92 -18.26
N LEU A 233 3.87 9.10 -17.36
CA LEU A 233 4.81 8.07 -17.76
C LEU A 233 4.13 7.01 -18.62
N ILE A 234 4.86 6.60 -19.64
CA ILE A 234 4.51 5.48 -20.49
C ILE A 234 5.53 4.39 -20.23
N ASP A 235 5.07 3.21 -19.90
CA ASP A 235 5.94 2.05 -19.77
C ASP A 235 6.68 1.81 -21.09
N PRO A 236 8.01 1.88 -21.11
CA PRO A 236 8.79 1.72 -22.34
C PRO A 236 8.69 0.31 -22.93
N HIS A 237 8.30 -0.70 -22.14
CA HIS A 237 8.22 -2.08 -22.58
C HIS A 237 6.83 -2.44 -23.14
N THR A 238 5.77 -1.91 -22.55
CA THR A 238 4.39 -2.23 -22.95
C THR A 238 3.72 -1.10 -23.75
N GLY A 239 4.24 0.12 -23.70
CA GLY A 239 3.64 1.31 -24.31
C GLY A 239 2.36 1.78 -23.64
N ARG A 240 2.04 1.26 -22.43
CA ARG A 240 0.87 1.65 -21.63
C ARG A 240 1.22 2.80 -20.69
N LYS A 241 0.20 3.57 -20.32
CA LYS A 241 0.28 4.67 -19.38
C LYS A 241 -0.04 4.19 -17.98
#